data_3c83f7f8e32c58cf4b55f2b6f1564854
#
_entry.id   3c83f7f8e32c58cf4b55f2b6f1564854
#
_cell.length_a   1.000
_cell.length_b   1.000
_cell.length_c   1.000
_cell.angle_alpha   90.00
_cell.angle_beta   90.00
_cell.angle_gamma   90.00
#
_symmetry.space_group_name_H-M   'P 1'
#
loop_
_entity.id
_entity.type
_entity.pdbx_description
1 polymer ?
#
loop_
_entity_poly.entity_id
_entity_poly.type
_entity_poly.pdbx_seq_one_letter_code
_entity_poly.pdbx_strand_id
1 'polypeptide(L)'
;MATSYPFPFAPDFRGAAPRIGSLLVKPVSAVCNLDCAYCFYLDRDTDPYQSVAVHRMSDETLDRLVDGYLFYSYPNTTFAFQGGEPTLAGVKFFERLVELEQRYGRNGQSVSNVMQTNGLALDDRWCALFKQYQWLVGISVDGPEAVHDLYRVSRQGAGSWRKVIAAVELMRKHGVEFNVLCVVSQANVHKAAEVYRFFRSLGIEYVQYIPLSEFDREGNPLPFTITAEQYGRFLAELFDLWWPDRRKVRIRFFDNIAEVLAGQEPSTCTLRETCDSYAVVEYNGDVYPCDFFVEAPWKLGNIEVDSWPEIARRRRRFEFASKKSIAHPDCQVCSYQQICHAGCPKHRHDRRGDFADLDYFCPAYKQIFAKAVGPLSKEVEKLIGRPASFVLPKTPQRGASASQ
;
A
#
# COMPACT_ATOMS: atom_id res chain seq x y z
N MET A 1 28.73 -2.46 28.00
CA MET A 1 29.54 -3.37 27.17
C MET A 1 28.69 -3.76 25.99
N ALA A 2 29.04 -3.26 24.81
CA ALA A 2 28.28 -3.57 23.59
C ALA A 2 28.52 -5.01 23.21
N THR A 3 27.50 -5.85 23.25
CA THR A 3 27.54 -7.21 22.72
C THR A 3 27.50 -7.11 21.19
N SER A 4 28.67 -7.06 20.57
CA SER A 4 28.81 -7.26 19.13
C SER A 4 28.31 -8.65 18.78
N TYR A 5 27.24 -8.73 17.99
CA TYR A 5 26.83 -9.99 17.36
C TYR A 5 27.95 -10.48 16.45
N PRO A 6 28.42 -11.71 16.64
CA PRO A 6 29.40 -12.29 15.75
C PRO A 6 28.70 -12.79 14.48
N PHE A 7 28.53 -11.92 13.48
CA PHE A 7 28.31 -12.38 12.12
C PHE A 7 29.66 -12.50 11.43
N PRO A 8 30.22 -13.71 11.28
CA PRO A 8 31.56 -13.92 10.75
C PRO A 8 31.68 -13.80 9.24
N PHE A 9 30.63 -13.48 8.49
CA PHE A 9 30.73 -13.39 7.04
C PHE A 9 29.91 -12.22 6.50
N ALA A 10 30.57 -11.32 5.77
CA ALA A 10 29.88 -10.53 4.77
C ALA A 10 29.21 -11.53 3.80
N PRO A 11 27.87 -11.53 3.64
CA PRO A 11 27.24 -12.51 2.77
C PRO A 11 27.72 -12.27 1.34
N ASP A 12 28.25 -13.33 0.71
CA ASP A 12 28.54 -13.32 -0.73
C ASP A 12 27.21 -13.28 -1.48
N PHE A 13 26.82 -12.07 -1.95
CA PHE A 13 25.56 -11.80 -2.64
C PHE A 13 25.54 -12.24 -4.10
N ARG A 14 26.51 -13.02 -4.55
CA ARG A 14 26.57 -13.59 -5.90
C ARG A 14 25.62 -14.79 -6.02
N GLY A 15 24.38 -14.51 -6.32
CA GLY A 15 23.31 -15.50 -6.43
C GLY A 15 22.07 -15.01 -5.69
N ALA A 16 21.71 -13.77 -5.92
CA ALA A 16 20.84 -12.94 -5.12
C ALA A 16 19.48 -13.57 -4.80
N ALA A 17 19.29 -13.87 -3.52
CA ALA A 17 17.95 -13.90 -2.94
C ALA A 17 17.25 -12.55 -3.19
N PRO A 18 15.97 -12.47 -3.63
CA PRO A 18 15.29 -11.21 -3.76
C PRO A 18 15.34 -10.52 -2.40
N ARG A 19 15.86 -9.31 -2.40
CA ARG A 19 15.92 -8.50 -1.19
C ARG A 19 14.52 -8.08 -0.81
N ILE A 20 14.21 -8.10 0.48
CA ILE A 20 13.05 -7.39 1.01
C ILE A 20 13.38 -5.90 0.85
N GLY A 21 12.68 -5.19 -0.06
CA GLY A 21 13.01 -3.82 -0.45
C GLY A 21 12.57 -2.77 0.57
N SER A 22 11.51 -3.07 1.34
CA SER A 22 10.98 -2.20 2.39
C SER A 22 10.32 -3.01 3.49
N LEU A 23 10.18 -2.42 4.66
CA LEU A 23 9.39 -3.01 5.76
C LEU A 23 8.14 -2.17 6.01
N LEU A 24 7.04 -2.86 6.25
CA LEU A 24 5.85 -2.28 6.84
C LEU A 24 5.81 -2.73 8.30
N VAL A 25 6.08 -1.79 9.20
CA VAL A 25 6.22 -2.04 10.63
C VAL A 25 4.93 -1.66 11.34
N LYS A 26 4.42 -2.57 12.18
CA LYS A 26 3.19 -2.38 12.97
C LYS A 26 3.53 -2.29 14.46
N PRO A 27 3.94 -1.12 14.96
CA PRO A 27 4.46 -0.99 16.32
C PRO A 27 3.43 -1.24 17.41
N VAL A 28 2.14 -1.20 17.05
CA VAL A 28 0.99 -1.47 17.94
C VAL A 28 -0.01 -2.45 17.33
N SER A 29 0.41 -3.25 16.35
CA SER A 29 -0.44 -4.22 15.63
C SER A 29 -1.72 -3.57 15.08
N ALA A 30 -2.90 -4.14 15.38
CA ALA A 30 -4.21 -3.65 14.96
C ALA A 30 -4.83 -2.58 15.90
N VAL A 31 -4.14 -2.18 16.98
CA VAL A 31 -4.68 -1.22 17.96
C VAL A 31 -4.89 0.15 17.31
N CYS A 32 -6.11 0.69 17.41
CA CYS A 32 -6.50 1.96 16.82
C CYS A 32 -7.38 2.78 17.77
N ASN A 33 -7.35 4.10 17.61
CA ASN A 33 -8.23 5.07 18.26
C ASN A 33 -9.51 5.39 17.46
N LEU A 34 -9.68 4.77 16.29
CA LEU A 34 -10.91 4.74 15.50
C LEU A 34 -11.49 3.32 15.44
N ASP A 35 -12.76 3.26 15.03
CA ASP A 35 -13.53 2.03 14.81
C ASP A 35 -14.19 2.11 13.41
N CYS A 36 -13.37 2.18 12.39
CA CYS A 36 -13.84 2.32 11.01
C CYS A 36 -14.58 1.06 10.58
N ALA A 37 -15.84 1.16 10.18
CA ALA A 37 -16.72 0.03 9.87
C ALA A 37 -16.16 -0.95 8.82
N TYR A 38 -15.31 -0.47 7.93
CA TYR A 38 -14.69 -1.27 6.87
C TYR A 38 -13.25 -1.71 7.18
N CYS A 39 -12.76 -1.52 8.41
CA CYS A 39 -11.36 -1.77 8.72
C CYS A 39 -11.06 -3.26 8.69
N PHE A 40 -10.17 -3.66 7.79
CA PHE A 40 -9.79 -5.05 7.62
C PHE A 40 -8.93 -5.62 8.78
N TYR A 41 -8.54 -4.78 9.75
CA TYR A 41 -7.89 -5.22 10.98
C TYR A 41 -8.87 -5.58 12.10
N LEU A 42 -10.16 -5.20 11.98
CA LEU A 42 -11.17 -5.52 12.98
C LEU A 42 -11.78 -6.89 12.71
N ASP A 43 -12.16 -7.58 13.79
CA ASP A 43 -12.91 -8.84 13.78
C ASP A 43 -12.32 -9.97 12.90
N ARG A 44 -10.99 -10.04 12.81
CA ARG A 44 -10.30 -11.13 12.13
C ARG A 44 -10.19 -12.34 13.06
N ASP A 45 -10.94 -13.39 12.77
CA ASP A 45 -10.78 -14.68 13.48
C ASP A 45 -9.40 -15.31 13.27
N THR A 46 -8.72 -14.93 12.19
CA THR A 46 -7.38 -15.43 11.83
C THR A 46 -6.24 -14.59 12.42
N ASP A 47 -6.55 -13.51 13.17
CA ASP A 47 -5.54 -12.69 13.82
C ASP A 47 -4.81 -13.51 14.90
N PRO A 48 -3.50 -13.77 14.73
CA PRO A 48 -2.74 -14.58 15.67
C PRO A 48 -2.54 -13.89 17.03
N TYR A 49 -2.92 -12.63 17.17
CA TYR A 49 -2.67 -11.79 18.35
C TYR A 49 -3.93 -11.47 19.16
N GLN A 50 -5.10 -11.99 18.82
CA GLN A 50 -6.37 -11.70 19.52
C GLN A 50 -6.30 -11.92 21.03
N SER A 51 -5.55 -12.92 21.50
CA SER A 51 -5.42 -13.25 22.92
C SER A 51 -4.41 -12.39 23.68
N VAL A 52 -3.66 -11.53 23.00
CA VAL A 52 -2.59 -10.73 23.60
C VAL A 52 -3.17 -9.42 24.13
N ALA A 53 -2.96 -9.15 25.41
CA ALA A 53 -3.54 -7.96 26.07
C ALA A 53 -2.83 -6.64 25.69
N VAL A 54 -1.52 -6.69 25.37
CA VAL A 54 -0.72 -5.50 25.05
C VAL A 54 0.02 -5.72 23.74
N HIS A 55 -0.32 -4.93 22.75
CA HIS A 55 0.33 -4.91 21.45
C HIS A 55 1.19 -3.65 21.33
N ARG A 56 2.44 -3.73 21.76
CA ARG A 56 3.40 -2.64 21.66
C ARG A 56 4.80 -3.17 21.47
N MET A 57 5.49 -2.69 20.44
CA MET A 57 6.89 -3.02 20.20
C MET A 57 7.75 -2.49 21.32
N SER A 58 8.61 -3.36 21.88
CA SER A 58 9.56 -2.99 22.92
C SER A 58 10.74 -2.22 22.31
N ASP A 59 11.50 -1.52 23.17
CA ASP A 59 12.72 -0.83 22.76
C ASP A 59 13.78 -1.83 22.27
N GLU A 60 13.82 -3.04 22.84
CA GLU A 60 14.73 -4.12 22.46
C GLU A 60 14.39 -4.67 21.06
N THR A 61 13.08 -4.90 20.79
CA THR A 61 12.61 -5.34 19.47
C THR A 61 12.87 -4.27 18.43
N LEU A 62 12.65 -2.99 18.75
CA LEU A 62 12.95 -1.88 17.86
C LEU A 62 14.45 -1.77 17.56
N ASP A 63 15.31 -1.87 18.58
CA ASP A 63 16.77 -1.82 18.42
C ASP A 63 17.24 -2.92 17.47
N ARG A 64 16.78 -4.16 17.70
CA ARG A 64 17.09 -5.32 16.86
C ARG A 64 16.57 -5.21 15.44
N LEU A 65 15.36 -4.67 15.28
CA LEU A 65 14.76 -4.39 13.97
C LEU A 65 15.65 -3.44 13.16
N VAL A 66 16.01 -2.31 13.76
CA VAL A 66 16.75 -1.25 13.07
C VAL A 66 18.17 -1.69 12.74
N ASP A 67 18.92 -2.24 13.70
CA ASP A 67 20.29 -2.75 13.48
C ASP A 67 20.32 -3.81 12.39
N GLY A 68 19.51 -4.85 12.53
CA GLY A 68 19.50 -5.98 11.60
C GLY A 68 19.04 -5.59 10.20
N TYR A 69 18.01 -4.75 10.09
CA TYR A 69 17.48 -4.41 8.77
C TYR A 69 18.32 -3.37 8.04
N LEU A 70 18.91 -2.39 8.72
CA LEU A 70 19.87 -1.46 8.11
C LEU A 70 21.07 -2.21 7.54
N PHE A 71 21.57 -3.22 8.27
CA PHE A 71 22.65 -4.06 7.75
C PHE A 71 22.24 -4.82 6.49
N TYR A 72 21.05 -5.41 6.48
CA TYR A 72 20.53 -6.24 5.40
C TYR A 72 20.18 -5.45 4.14
N SER A 73 19.56 -4.28 4.29
CA SER A 73 18.99 -3.49 3.20
C SER A 73 19.93 -2.48 2.55
N TYR A 74 21.18 -2.37 3.05
CA TYR A 74 22.18 -1.46 2.49
C TYR A 74 22.27 -1.57 0.94
N PRO A 75 22.37 -0.48 0.16
CA PRO A 75 22.51 0.92 0.60
C PRO A 75 21.19 1.66 0.78
N ASN A 76 20.04 1.09 0.45
CA ASN A 76 18.75 1.77 0.52
C ASN A 76 17.81 1.05 1.47
N THR A 77 17.33 1.75 2.49
CA THR A 77 16.42 1.23 3.52
C THR A 77 15.13 2.03 3.53
N THR A 78 13.98 1.36 3.60
CA THR A 78 12.69 2.01 3.79
C THR A 78 11.93 1.35 4.92
N PHE A 79 11.57 2.15 5.92
CA PHE A 79 10.61 1.79 6.96
C PHE A 79 9.28 2.49 6.70
N ALA A 80 8.21 1.73 6.54
CA ALA A 80 6.85 2.24 6.47
C ALA A 80 6.10 1.81 7.73
N PHE A 81 5.48 2.73 8.41
CA PHE A 81 4.72 2.47 9.64
C PHE A 81 3.23 2.53 9.35
N GLN A 82 2.53 1.46 9.69
CA GLN A 82 1.10 1.28 9.50
C GLN A 82 0.55 0.33 10.58
N GLY A 83 -0.62 -0.18 10.42
CA GLY A 83 -1.30 -1.09 11.33
C GLY A 83 -2.66 -0.52 11.71
N GLY A 84 -3.07 -0.62 12.96
CA GLY A 84 -4.23 0.10 13.47
C GLY A 84 -3.99 1.61 13.38
N GLU A 85 -3.32 2.18 14.39
CA GLU A 85 -2.84 3.56 14.31
C GLU A 85 -1.43 3.64 14.90
N PRO A 86 -0.38 3.77 14.07
CA PRO A 86 1.01 3.72 14.53
C PRO A 86 1.38 4.86 15.48
N THR A 87 0.71 6.03 15.40
CA THR A 87 0.98 7.14 16.31
C THR A 87 0.65 6.83 17.78
N LEU A 88 -0.11 5.78 18.06
CA LEU A 88 -0.37 5.29 19.41
C LEU A 88 0.88 4.70 20.08
N ALA A 89 1.92 4.37 19.33
CA ALA A 89 3.24 4.09 19.90
C ALA A 89 3.86 5.33 20.56
N GLY A 90 3.36 6.53 20.23
CA GLY A 90 3.82 7.80 20.76
C GLY A 90 5.06 8.34 20.07
N VAL A 91 5.20 9.67 20.04
CA VAL A 91 6.29 10.33 19.30
C VAL A 91 7.69 9.93 19.81
N LYS A 92 7.84 9.63 21.10
CA LYS A 92 9.11 9.16 21.69
C LYS A 92 9.63 7.86 21.09
N PHE A 93 8.72 6.96 20.70
CA PHE A 93 9.10 5.72 20.00
C PHE A 93 9.76 6.04 18.65
N PHE A 94 9.23 7.00 17.92
CA PHE A 94 9.76 7.39 16.60
C PHE A 94 10.99 8.28 16.70
N GLU A 95 11.13 9.08 17.77
CA GLU A 95 12.39 9.75 18.10
C GLU A 95 13.49 8.73 18.37
N ARG A 96 13.17 7.68 19.14
CA ARG A 96 14.08 6.57 19.40
C ARG A 96 14.45 5.80 18.13
N LEU A 97 13.49 5.55 17.24
CA LEU A 97 13.76 4.96 15.93
C LEU A 97 14.84 5.74 15.18
N VAL A 98 14.68 7.07 15.07
CA VAL A 98 15.63 7.94 14.35
C VAL A 98 17.00 7.93 15.02
N GLU A 99 17.09 7.95 16.37
CA GLU A 99 18.36 7.79 17.07
C GLU A 99 19.07 6.48 16.71
N LEU A 100 18.31 5.37 16.60
CA LEU A 100 18.86 4.07 16.22
C LEU A 100 19.30 4.05 14.75
N GLU A 101 18.53 4.68 13.85
CA GLU A 101 18.92 4.83 12.46
C GLU A 101 20.22 5.60 12.30
N GLN A 102 20.39 6.69 13.07
CA GLN A 102 21.64 7.46 13.09
C GLN A 102 22.79 6.67 13.70
N ARG A 103 22.53 5.84 14.70
CA ARG A 103 23.52 5.01 15.37
C ARG A 103 24.04 3.87 14.50
N TYR A 104 23.15 3.18 13.79
CA TYR A 104 23.46 1.97 13.03
C TYR A 104 23.64 2.22 11.53
N GLY A 105 23.19 3.36 11.02
CA GLY A 105 23.34 3.76 9.63
C GLY A 105 24.79 3.84 9.20
N ARG A 106 25.05 3.51 7.95
CA ARG A 106 26.40 3.44 7.37
C ARG A 106 26.62 4.57 6.38
N ASN A 107 27.90 4.92 6.16
CA ASN A 107 28.27 5.90 5.13
C ASN A 107 27.67 5.48 3.77
N GLY A 108 26.99 6.45 3.12
CA GLY A 108 26.32 6.23 1.82
C GLY A 108 25.00 5.47 1.91
N GLN A 109 24.49 5.16 3.09
CA GLN A 109 23.16 4.58 3.25
C GLN A 109 22.08 5.66 3.22
N SER A 110 21.06 5.43 2.38
CA SER A 110 19.82 6.23 2.39
C SER A 110 18.76 5.52 3.22
N VAL A 111 18.18 6.23 4.19
CA VAL A 111 17.06 5.74 5.01
C VAL A 111 15.86 6.62 4.75
N SER A 112 14.74 6.00 4.42
CA SER A 112 13.46 6.67 4.17
C SER A 112 12.41 6.18 5.13
N ASN A 113 11.68 7.10 5.76
CA ASN A 113 10.60 6.82 6.68
C ASN A 113 9.25 7.26 6.11
N VAL A 114 8.26 6.38 6.19
CA VAL A 114 6.89 6.61 5.74
C VAL A 114 5.93 6.30 6.88
N MET A 115 4.94 7.17 7.10
CA MET A 115 3.89 6.97 8.11
C MET A 115 2.53 6.96 7.45
N GLN A 116 1.74 5.90 7.65
CA GLN A 116 0.31 5.90 7.32
C GLN A 116 -0.49 6.10 8.58
N THR A 117 -1.26 7.18 8.66
CA THR A 117 -2.00 7.57 9.88
C THR A 117 -3.42 8.05 9.58
N ASN A 118 -4.29 7.93 10.57
CA ASN A 118 -5.60 8.57 10.57
C ASN A 118 -5.53 10.07 11.00
N GLY A 119 -4.38 10.54 11.42
CA GLY A 119 -4.11 11.95 11.74
C GLY A 119 -4.60 12.45 13.10
N LEU A 120 -5.37 11.66 13.86
CA LEU A 120 -6.04 12.14 15.08
C LEU A 120 -5.07 12.53 16.21
N ALA A 121 -3.89 11.95 16.25
CA ALA A 121 -2.89 12.19 17.28
C ALA A 121 -1.79 13.17 16.85
N LEU A 122 -1.87 13.71 15.62
CA LEU A 122 -0.84 14.64 15.14
C LEU A 122 -0.92 16.01 15.84
N ASP A 123 0.23 16.47 16.30
CA ASP A 123 0.46 17.77 16.90
C ASP A 123 1.73 18.43 16.34
N ASP A 124 2.10 19.60 16.86
CA ASP A 124 3.31 20.31 16.42
C ASP A 124 4.59 19.49 16.60
N ARG A 125 4.68 18.62 17.62
CA ARG A 125 5.85 17.77 17.87
C ARG A 125 5.99 16.69 16.80
N TRP A 126 4.89 16.05 16.41
CA TRP A 126 4.86 15.09 15.30
C TRP A 126 5.29 15.75 13.99
N CYS A 127 4.72 16.93 13.70
CA CYS A 127 5.06 17.66 12.47
C CYS A 127 6.51 18.11 12.45
N ALA A 128 7.07 18.51 13.58
CA ALA A 128 8.49 18.84 13.71
C ALA A 128 9.39 17.63 13.40
N LEU A 129 9.08 16.45 13.96
CA LEU A 129 9.78 15.20 13.67
C LEU A 129 9.73 14.87 12.17
N PHE A 130 8.55 14.87 11.59
CA PHE A 130 8.35 14.54 10.16
C PHE A 130 9.11 15.51 9.26
N LYS A 131 9.06 16.80 9.56
CA LYS A 131 9.77 17.83 8.78
C LYS A 131 11.28 17.73 8.91
N GLN A 132 11.78 17.54 10.13
CA GLN A 132 13.22 17.46 10.40
C GLN A 132 13.87 16.29 9.66
N TYR A 133 13.21 15.13 9.62
CA TYR A 133 13.73 13.89 9.03
C TYR A 133 13.09 13.54 7.67
N GLN A 134 12.39 14.50 7.06
CA GLN A 134 11.82 14.38 5.71
C GLN A 134 10.94 13.13 5.52
N TRP A 135 10.07 12.86 6.49
CA TRP A 135 9.13 11.75 6.38
C TRP A 135 8.08 12.02 5.32
N LEU A 136 7.65 10.97 4.62
CA LEU A 136 6.44 11.00 3.82
C LEU A 136 5.26 10.52 4.67
N VAL A 137 4.22 11.34 4.80
CA VAL A 137 3.03 11.00 5.60
C VAL A 137 1.86 10.71 4.68
N GLY A 138 1.31 9.50 4.78
CA GLY A 138 0.02 9.14 4.19
C GLY A 138 -1.10 9.44 5.18
N ILE A 139 -2.03 10.33 4.83
CA ILE A 139 -3.17 10.64 5.68
C ILE A 139 -4.47 10.07 5.12
N SER A 140 -5.25 9.44 5.97
CA SER A 140 -6.50 8.79 5.58
C SER A 140 -7.66 9.79 5.50
N VAL A 141 -8.14 10.11 4.29
CA VAL A 141 -9.31 10.97 4.04
C VAL A 141 -10.16 10.39 2.92
N ASP A 142 -11.43 10.08 3.16
CA ASP A 142 -12.29 9.44 2.15
C ASP A 142 -13.16 10.41 1.35
N GLY A 143 -13.10 11.71 1.67
CA GLY A 143 -13.86 12.76 0.98
C GLY A 143 -14.40 13.85 1.92
N PRO A 144 -15.45 14.57 1.54
CA PRO A 144 -16.16 15.53 2.41
C PRO A 144 -16.66 14.89 3.71
N GLU A 145 -17.00 15.73 4.72
CA GLU A 145 -17.38 15.29 6.07
C GLU A 145 -18.44 14.17 6.07
N ALA A 146 -19.53 14.35 5.34
CA ALA A 146 -20.61 13.37 5.28
C ALA A 146 -20.21 12.02 4.64
N VAL A 147 -19.19 12.01 3.78
CA VAL A 147 -18.65 10.80 3.17
C VAL A 147 -17.67 10.12 4.12
N HIS A 148 -16.73 10.88 4.66
CA HIS A 148 -15.69 10.38 5.55
C HIS A 148 -16.27 9.80 6.84
N ASP A 149 -17.15 10.55 7.51
CA ASP A 149 -17.71 10.21 8.80
C ASP A 149 -18.78 9.11 8.73
N LEU A 150 -19.19 8.66 7.52
CA LEU A 150 -20.08 7.52 7.40
C LEU A 150 -19.44 6.22 7.93
N TYR A 151 -18.13 6.06 7.72
CA TYR A 151 -17.42 4.83 8.10
C TYR A 151 -16.20 5.06 8.99
N ARG A 152 -15.61 6.28 9.00
CA ARG A 152 -14.43 6.57 9.83
C ARG A 152 -14.86 7.26 11.13
N VAL A 153 -15.34 6.46 12.06
CA VAL A 153 -15.87 6.90 13.34
C VAL A 153 -14.99 6.45 14.50
N SER A 154 -15.13 7.13 15.63
CA SER A 154 -14.57 6.67 16.90
C SER A 154 -15.36 5.49 17.45
N ARG A 155 -14.84 4.82 18.49
CA ARG A 155 -15.57 3.77 19.22
C ARG A 155 -16.92 4.24 19.83
N GLN A 156 -17.10 5.54 20.00
CA GLN A 156 -18.35 6.16 20.46
C GLN A 156 -19.26 6.61 19.29
N GLY A 157 -18.89 6.28 18.05
CA GLY A 157 -19.67 6.66 16.86
C GLY A 157 -19.51 8.12 16.42
N ALA A 158 -18.60 8.90 17.04
CA ALA A 158 -18.35 10.27 16.62
C ALA A 158 -17.47 10.32 15.36
N GLY A 159 -17.82 11.22 14.42
CA GLY A 159 -17.03 11.44 13.21
C GLY A 159 -15.61 11.93 13.50
N SER A 160 -14.71 11.67 12.59
CA SER A 160 -13.29 12.01 12.71
C SER A 160 -12.82 13.12 11.76
N TRP A 161 -13.62 13.46 10.74
CA TRP A 161 -13.25 14.34 9.63
C TRP A 161 -12.64 15.67 10.07
N ARG A 162 -13.27 16.38 11.02
CA ARG A 162 -12.79 17.70 11.47
C ARG A 162 -11.38 17.65 12.04
N LYS A 163 -11.08 16.60 12.81
CA LYS A 163 -9.73 16.40 13.39
C LYS A 163 -8.72 16.04 12.31
N VAL A 164 -9.11 15.22 11.33
CA VAL A 164 -8.24 14.82 10.23
C VAL A 164 -7.91 16.01 9.33
N ILE A 165 -8.89 16.88 9.02
CA ILE A 165 -8.64 18.09 8.22
C ILE A 165 -7.76 19.08 9.00
N ALA A 166 -7.96 19.24 10.30
CA ALA A 166 -7.05 20.05 11.13
C ALA A 166 -5.61 19.50 11.10
N ALA A 167 -5.43 18.18 11.09
CA ALA A 167 -4.10 17.56 10.93
C ALA A 167 -3.49 17.82 9.55
N VAL A 168 -4.29 17.81 8.47
CA VAL A 168 -3.83 18.21 7.13
C VAL A 168 -3.32 19.66 7.12
N GLU A 169 -4.08 20.57 7.71
CA GLU A 169 -3.67 21.98 7.81
C GLU A 169 -2.42 22.15 8.65
N LEU A 170 -2.30 21.42 9.76
CA LEU A 170 -1.12 21.42 10.62
C LEU A 170 0.13 20.94 9.88
N MET A 171 0.04 19.80 9.18
CA MET A 171 1.15 19.29 8.36
C MET A 171 1.58 20.31 7.30
N ARG A 172 0.63 20.97 6.65
CA ARG A 172 0.90 22.01 5.66
C ARG A 172 1.61 23.21 6.29
N LYS A 173 1.14 23.68 7.45
CA LYS A 173 1.76 24.77 8.23
C LYS A 173 3.24 24.47 8.53
N HIS A 174 3.57 23.23 8.84
CA HIS A 174 4.95 22.79 9.12
C HIS A 174 5.74 22.41 7.86
N GLY A 175 5.14 22.42 6.67
CA GLY A 175 5.79 22.01 5.43
C GLY A 175 6.16 20.53 5.40
N VAL A 176 5.35 19.68 6.03
CA VAL A 176 5.50 18.22 5.98
C VAL A 176 5.02 17.71 4.62
N GLU A 177 5.78 16.81 4.01
CA GLU A 177 5.37 16.12 2.77
C GLU A 177 4.32 15.06 3.07
N PHE A 178 3.18 15.15 2.40
CA PHE A 178 2.10 14.17 2.62
C PHE A 178 1.30 13.86 1.35
N ASN A 179 0.68 12.69 1.35
CA ASN A 179 -0.31 12.26 0.36
C ASN A 179 -1.61 11.81 1.05
N VAL A 180 -2.70 11.83 0.32
CA VAL A 180 -4.00 11.35 0.81
C VAL A 180 -4.23 9.91 0.35
N LEU A 181 -4.65 9.05 1.29
CA LEU A 181 -5.20 7.74 1.00
C LEU A 181 -6.72 7.80 1.18
N CYS A 182 -7.44 7.53 0.09
CA CYS A 182 -8.90 7.53 0.03
C CYS A 182 -9.39 6.10 -0.24
N VAL A 183 -10.11 5.52 0.71
CA VAL A 183 -10.79 4.24 0.49
C VAL A 183 -12.05 4.48 -0.34
N VAL A 184 -12.15 3.78 -1.47
CA VAL A 184 -13.34 3.80 -2.33
C VAL A 184 -14.29 2.72 -1.85
N SER A 185 -15.39 3.15 -1.23
CA SER A 185 -16.42 2.34 -0.59
C SER A 185 -17.81 2.73 -1.10
N GLN A 186 -18.86 2.11 -0.60
CA GLN A 186 -20.24 2.52 -0.92
C GLN A 186 -20.56 3.99 -0.53
N ALA A 187 -19.74 4.60 0.37
CA ALA A 187 -19.92 6.01 0.74
C ALA A 187 -19.59 6.98 -0.40
N ASN A 188 -18.65 6.63 -1.29
CA ASN A 188 -18.09 7.54 -2.28
C ASN A 188 -17.96 6.98 -3.70
N VAL A 189 -18.20 5.70 -3.94
CA VAL A 189 -18.01 5.08 -5.28
C VAL A 189 -18.87 5.72 -6.39
N HIS A 190 -19.99 6.34 -6.02
CA HIS A 190 -20.87 7.09 -6.94
C HIS A 190 -20.63 8.60 -6.90
N LYS A 191 -19.56 9.06 -6.25
CA LYS A 191 -19.28 10.48 -6.00
C LYS A 191 -17.86 10.88 -6.44
N ALA A 192 -17.36 10.29 -7.53
CA ALA A 192 -15.99 10.55 -8.00
C ALA A 192 -15.72 12.06 -8.20
N ALA A 193 -16.66 12.78 -8.83
CA ALA A 193 -16.53 14.22 -9.06
C ALA A 193 -16.56 15.03 -7.76
N GLU A 194 -17.42 14.67 -6.80
CA GLU A 194 -17.51 15.35 -5.50
C GLU A 194 -16.21 15.20 -4.73
N VAL A 195 -15.71 13.96 -4.61
CA VAL A 195 -14.46 13.63 -3.89
C VAL A 195 -13.24 14.28 -4.57
N TYR A 196 -13.15 14.22 -5.90
CA TYR A 196 -12.06 14.86 -6.63
C TYR A 196 -12.03 16.38 -6.43
N ARG A 197 -13.18 17.06 -6.59
CA ARG A 197 -13.27 18.51 -6.37
C ARG A 197 -12.97 18.89 -4.93
N PHE A 198 -13.40 18.09 -3.96
CA PHE A 198 -13.09 18.29 -2.55
C PHE A 198 -11.56 18.26 -2.31
N PHE A 199 -10.84 17.26 -2.80
CA PHE A 199 -9.38 17.23 -2.66
C PHE A 199 -8.71 18.39 -3.39
N ARG A 200 -9.23 18.77 -4.56
CA ARG A 200 -8.73 19.96 -5.26
C ARG A 200 -8.95 21.26 -4.47
N SER A 201 -10.10 21.42 -3.83
CA SER A 201 -10.38 22.61 -2.99
C SER A 201 -9.47 22.71 -1.77
N LEU A 202 -9.02 21.58 -1.26
CA LEU A 202 -8.02 21.51 -0.20
C LEU A 202 -6.58 21.65 -0.72
N GLY A 203 -6.35 21.82 -2.02
CA GLY A 203 -5.00 21.89 -2.59
C GLY A 203 -4.22 20.59 -2.47
N ILE A 204 -4.90 19.44 -2.41
CA ILE A 204 -4.24 18.13 -2.40
C ILE A 204 -3.75 17.79 -3.81
N GLU A 205 -2.47 17.43 -3.91
CA GLU A 205 -1.82 17.11 -5.18
C GLU A 205 -1.51 15.62 -5.37
N TYR A 206 -1.46 14.85 -4.28
CA TYR A 206 -1.12 13.43 -4.30
C TYR A 206 -2.22 12.60 -3.63
N VAL A 207 -2.88 11.72 -4.42
CA VAL A 207 -3.98 10.89 -3.94
C VAL A 207 -3.81 9.44 -4.38
N GLN A 208 -4.03 8.53 -3.44
CA GLN A 208 -4.20 7.11 -3.72
C GLN A 208 -5.64 6.71 -3.43
N TYR A 209 -6.38 6.26 -4.44
CA TYR A 209 -7.71 5.67 -4.30
C TYR A 209 -7.57 4.15 -4.16
N ILE A 210 -8.08 3.60 -3.06
CA ILE A 210 -7.93 2.19 -2.69
C ILE A 210 -9.33 1.54 -2.76
N PRO A 211 -9.57 0.58 -3.67
CA PRO A 211 -10.87 -0.07 -3.73
C PRO A 211 -11.09 -0.98 -2.53
N LEU A 212 -12.28 -0.94 -1.97
CA LEU A 212 -12.68 -1.74 -0.83
C LEU A 212 -13.43 -3.00 -1.27
N SER A 213 -12.92 -4.16 -0.89
CA SER A 213 -13.58 -5.45 -1.06
C SER A 213 -13.36 -6.31 0.18
N GLU A 214 -14.39 -6.41 1.00
CA GLU A 214 -14.42 -7.28 2.17
C GLU A 214 -15.63 -8.20 2.08
N PHE A 215 -15.48 -9.44 2.51
CA PHE A 215 -16.48 -10.49 2.39
C PHE A 215 -16.67 -11.17 3.74
N ASP A 216 -17.87 -11.69 3.98
CA ASP A 216 -18.14 -12.57 5.11
C ASP A 216 -17.54 -13.97 4.89
N ARG A 217 -17.70 -14.86 5.86
CA ARG A 217 -17.17 -16.23 5.80
C ARG A 217 -17.81 -17.08 4.70
N GLU A 218 -19.02 -16.74 4.28
CA GLU A 218 -19.77 -17.38 3.20
C GLU A 218 -19.37 -16.82 1.81
N GLY A 219 -18.52 -15.78 1.78
CA GLY A 219 -18.07 -15.11 0.55
C GLY A 219 -19.06 -14.08 0.01
N ASN A 220 -20.03 -13.61 0.82
CA ASN A 220 -20.92 -12.51 0.46
C ASN A 220 -20.24 -11.18 0.71
N PRO A 221 -20.42 -10.16 -0.16
CA PRO A 221 -19.85 -8.85 0.06
C PRO A 221 -20.47 -8.15 1.27
N LEU A 222 -19.61 -7.55 2.11
CA LEU A 222 -20.08 -6.72 3.21
C LEU A 222 -20.71 -5.42 2.70
N PRO A 223 -21.59 -4.75 3.47
CA PRO A 223 -22.40 -3.62 2.99
C PRO A 223 -21.61 -2.43 2.44
N PHE A 224 -20.37 -2.26 2.82
CA PHE A 224 -19.48 -1.20 2.36
C PHE A 224 -18.62 -1.59 1.16
N THR A 225 -18.60 -2.88 0.79
CA THR A 225 -17.86 -3.43 -0.38
C THR A 225 -18.44 -2.91 -1.67
N ILE A 226 -17.58 -2.49 -2.59
CA ILE A 226 -17.96 -2.00 -3.92
C ILE A 226 -17.85 -3.12 -4.97
N THR A 227 -18.69 -3.08 -6.02
CA THR A 227 -18.54 -4.02 -7.13
C THR A 227 -17.46 -3.57 -8.12
N ALA A 228 -17.01 -4.50 -8.95
CA ALA A 228 -16.05 -4.20 -10.01
C ALA A 228 -16.61 -3.14 -11.00
N GLU A 229 -17.90 -3.23 -11.33
CA GLU A 229 -18.55 -2.28 -12.25
C GLU A 229 -18.64 -0.87 -11.64
N GLN A 230 -18.95 -0.78 -10.34
CA GLN A 230 -18.95 0.49 -9.62
C GLN A 230 -17.55 1.11 -9.65
N TYR A 231 -16.52 0.32 -9.33
CA TYR A 231 -15.15 0.81 -9.33
C TYR A 231 -14.65 1.21 -10.72
N GLY A 232 -14.99 0.43 -11.74
CA GLY A 232 -14.68 0.77 -13.14
C GLY A 232 -15.28 2.10 -13.58
N ARG A 233 -16.56 2.37 -13.23
CA ARG A 233 -17.20 3.67 -13.48
C ARG A 233 -16.53 4.81 -12.71
N PHE A 234 -16.25 4.60 -11.42
CA PHE A 234 -15.53 5.56 -10.58
C PHE A 234 -14.20 5.96 -11.20
N LEU A 235 -13.37 4.98 -11.59
CA LEU A 235 -12.05 5.24 -12.18
C LEU A 235 -12.17 5.93 -13.56
N ALA A 236 -13.17 5.56 -14.36
CA ALA A 236 -13.39 6.17 -15.68
C ALA A 236 -13.79 7.65 -15.57
N GLU A 237 -14.70 8.00 -14.64
CA GLU A 237 -15.08 9.38 -14.34
C GLU A 237 -13.91 10.17 -13.74
N LEU A 238 -13.20 9.54 -12.78
CA LEU A 238 -12.02 10.14 -12.16
C LEU A 238 -10.93 10.46 -13.20
N PHE A 239 -10.72 9.59 -14.19
CA PHE A 239 -9.74 9.81 -15.25
C PHE A 239 -10.09 11.05 -16.09
N ASP A 240 -11.36 11.23 -16.46
CA ASP A 240 -11.81 12.39 -17.23
C ASP A 240 -11.61 13.70 -16.45
N LEU A 241 -11.94 13.71 -15.17
CA LEU A 241 -11.76 14.85 -14.27
C LEU A 241 -10.28 15.21 -14.05
N TRP A 242 -9.45 14.18 -13.89
CA TRP A 242 -8.03 14.33 -13.63
C TRP A 242 -7.21 14.69 -14.86
N TRP A 243 -7.60 14.24 -16.04
CA TRP A 243 -6.79 14.38 -17.26
C TRP A 243 -6.34 15.82 -17.57
N PRO A 244 -7.17 16.87 -17.41
CA PRO A 244 -6.72 18.25 -17.55
C PRO A 244 -5.67 18.66 -16.50
N ASP A 245 -5.77 18.11 -15.29
CA ASP A 245 -4.92 18.44 -14.15
C ASP A 245 -3.68 17.52 -14.00
N ARG A 246 -3.48 16.55 -14.89
CA ARG A 246 -2.47 15.46 -14.77
C ARG A 246 -1.03 15.90 -14.53
N ARG A 247 -0.69 17.16 -14.82
CA ARG A 247 0.61 17.75 -14.56
C ARG A 247 0.75 18.38 -13.17
N LYS A 248 -0.37 18.55 -12.47
CA LYS A 248 -0.44 19.20 -11.16
C LYS A 248 -0.88 18.22 -10.07
N VAL A 249 -1.70 17.25 -10.43
CA VAL A 249 -2.26 16.25 -9.53
C VAL A 249 -1.76 14.88 -9.91
N ARG A 250 -1.29 14.15 -8.93
CA ARG A 250 -0.80 12.78 -9.07
C ARG A 250 -1.83 11.84 -8.47
N ILE A 251 -2.37 10.95 -9.30
CA ILE A 251 -3.23 9.86 -8.85
C ILE A 251 -2.44 8.57 -9.03
N ARG A 252 -2.06 7.97 -7.92
CA ARG A 252 -1.10 6.85 -7.89
C ARG A 252 -1.44 5.73 -8.88
N PHE A 253 -2.72 5.40 -9.05
CA PHE A 253 -3.14 4.36 -9.98
C PHE A 253 -2.82 4.72 -11.45
N PHE A 254 -3.06 5.96 -11.87
CA PHE A 254 -2.77 6.41 -13.22
C PHE A 254 -1.27 6.62 -13.45
N ASP A 255 -0.54 7.05 -12.41
CA ASP A 255 0.92 7.14 -12.45
C ASP A 255 1.54 5.77 -12.65
N ASN A 256 1.03 4.73 -11.99
CA ASN A 256 1.53 3.35 -12.17
C ASN A 256 1.30 2.81 -13.58
N ILE A 257 0.19 3.15 -14.24
CA ILE A 257 0.00 2.84 -15.65
C ILE A 257 1.08 3.54 -16.49
N ALA A 258 1.33 4.83 -16.22
CA ALA A 258 2.36 5.59 -16.93
C ALA A 258 3.77 5.05 -16.70
N GLU A 259 4.11 4.61 -15.47
CA GLU A 259 5.37 3.95 -15.13
C GLU A 259 5.58 2.68 -15.99
N VAL A 260 4.58 1.80 -16.07
CA VAL A 260 4.65 0.60 -16.92
C VAL A 260 4.81 0.97 -18.40
N LEU A 261 4.07 1.98 -18.89
CA LEU A 261 4.19 2.47 -20.27
C LEU A 261 5.57 3.06 -20.56
N ALA A 262 6.22 3.65 -19.55
CA ALA A 262 7.60 4.12 -19.64
C ALA A 262 8.66 2.99 -19.55
N GLY A 263 8.24 1.73 -19.33
CA GLY A 263 9.14 0.58 -19.15
C GLY A 263 9.75 0.54 -17.74
N GLN A 264 9.08 1.15 -16.76
CA GLN A 264 9.48 1.14 -15.36
C GLN A 264 8.63 0.16 -14.58
N GLU A 265 9.16 -0.34 -13.46
CA GLU A 265 8.40 -1.14 -12.54
C GLU A 265 7.39 -0.25 -11.79
N PRO A 266 6.09 -0.63 -11.71
CA PRO A 266 5.10 0.17 -11.02
C PRO A 266 5.39 0.26 -9.52
N SER A 267 5.15 1.42 -8.94
CA SER A 267 5.39 1.68 -7.51
C SER A 267 4.39 0.95 -6.59
N THR A 268 3.23 0.57 -7.11
CA THR A 268 2.20 -0.18 -6.36
C THR A 268 2.28 -1.67 -6.64
N CYS A 269 2.33 -2.50 -5.58
CA CYS A 269 2.43 -3.96 -5.68
C CYS A 269 1.27 -4.62 -6.45
N THR A 270 0.09 -3.99 -6.51
CA THR A 270 -1.08 -4.50 -7.26
C THR A 270 -0.78 -4.69 -8.75
N LEU A 271 0.01 -3.80 -9.36
CA LEU A 271 0.37 -3.86 -10.78
C LEU A 271 1.76 -4.47 -11.04
N ARG A 272 2.47 -4.95 -10.01
CA ARG A 272 3.75 -5.66 -10.17
C ARG A 272 3.53 -7.11 -10.58
N GLU A 273 4.53 -7.70 -11.19
CA GLU A 273 4.52 -9.12 -11.56
C GLU A 273 4.51 -10.04 -10.33
N THR A 274 5.21 -9.64 -9.27
CA THR A 274 5.37 -10.42 -8.04
C THR A 274 4.96 -9.64 -6.78
N CYS A 275 4.66 -10.36 -5.68
CA CYS A 275 4.37 -9.78 -4.37
C CYS A 275 5.59 -9.82 -3.45
N ASP A 276 6.73 -9.31 -3.91
CA ASP A 276 8.01 -9.37 -3.19
C ASP A 276 8.59 -8.01 -2.79
N SER A 277 7.82 -6.92 -2.91
CA SER A 277 8.30 -5.57 -2.69
C SER A 277 8.56 -5.23 -1.22
N TYR A 278 7.80 -5.79 -0.28
CA TYR A 278 7.93 -5.50 1.15
C TYR A 278 7.63 -6.72 2.03
N ALA A 279 7.99 -6.64 3.30
CA ALA A 279 7.54 -7.56 4.34
C ALA A 279 6.91 -6.78 5.50
N VAL A 280 6.02 -7.44 6.25
CA VAL A 280 5.38 -6.87 7.44
C VAL A 280 6.12 -7.34 8.67
N VAL A 281 6.37 -6.43 9.62
CA VAL A 281 6.93 -6.74 10.94
C VAL A 281 5.94 -6.30 12.00
N GLU A 282 5.45 -7.25 12.77
CA GLU A 282 4.56 -7.03 13.90
C GLU A 282 5.31 -6.54 15.15
N TYR A 283 4.57 -6.01 16.11
CA TYR A 283 5.10 -5.43 17.36
C TYR A 283 6.03 -6.38 18.15
N ASN A 284 5.86 -7.69 18.02
CA ASN A 284 6.65 -8.74 18.70
C ASN A 284 7.78 -9.30 17.83
N GLY A 285 8.08 -8.67 16.70
CA GLY A 285 9.13 -9.10 15.78
C GLY A 285 8.73 -10.19 14.78
N ASP A 286 7.50 -10.67 14.79
CA ASP A 286 7.00 -11.62 13.79
C ASP A 286 6.96 -11.00 12.40
N VAL A 287 7.35 -11.77 11.37
CA VAL A 287 7.45 -11.30 10.00
C VAL A 287 6.48 -12.04 9.10
N TYR A 288 5.76 -11.28 8.24
CA TYR A 288 4.78 -11.79 7.29
C TYR A 288 5.02 -11.26 5.87
N PRO A 289 4.51 -11.93 4.82
CA PRO A 289 4.75 -11.53 3.44
C PRO A 289 3.93 -10.32 2.99
N CYS A 290 2.77 -10.08 3.61
CA CYS A 290 1.84 -9.03 3.22
C CYS A 290 0.92 -8.66 4.40
N ASP A 291 0.50 -7.41 4.44
CA ASP A 291 -0.37 -6.87 5.50
C ASP A 291 -1.77 -7.50 5.53
N PHE A 292 -2.26 -7.94 4.38
CA PHE A 292 -3.52 -8.67 4.28
C PHE A 292 -3.42 -10.15 4.72
N PHE A 293 -2.22 -10.66 4.93
CA PHE A 293 -1.95 -12.06 5.26
C PHE A 293 -1.10 -12.18 6.54
N VAL A 294 -1.48 -11.39 7.56
CA VAL A 294 -0.94 -11.54 8.92
C VAL A 294 -1.72 -12.62 9.63
N GLU A 295 -1.37 -13.87 9.32
CA GLU A 295 -2.01 -15.08 9.79
C GLU A 295 -0.96 -16.15 10.07
N ALA A 296 -1.21 -17.03 11.03
CA ALA A 296 -0.24 -18.04 11.46
C ALA A 296 0.39 -18.88 10.32
N PRO A 297 -0.39 -19.32 9.29
CA PRO A 297 0.17 -20.09 8.17
C PRO A 297 1.15 -19.31 7.29
N TRP A 298 1.07 -17.97 7.28
CA TRP A 298 1.90 -17.10 6.44
C TRP A 298 3.11 -16.53 7.15
N LYS A 299 3.33 -16.86 8.42
CA LYS A 299 4.46 -16.36 9.19
C LYS A 299 5.80 -16.81 8.58
N LEU A 300 6.64 -15.83 8.22
CA LEU A 300 7.95 -16.07 7.61
C LEU A 300 9.05 -16.35 8.65
N GLY A 301 8.89 -15.84 9.86
CA GLY A 301 9.84 -15.95 10.94
C GLY A 301 9.65 -14.88 11.99
N ASN A 302 10.66 -14.71 12.85
CA ASN A 302 10.69 -13.68 13.89
C ASN A 302 12.10 -13.10 14.01
N ILE A 303 12.23 -11.78 14.01
CA ILE A 303 13.52 -11.08 14.04
C ILE A 303 14.31 -11.30 15.32
N GLU A 304 13.67 -11.80 16.41
CA GLU A 304 14.35 -12.11 17.67
C GLU A 304 15.24 -13.36 17.56
N VAL A 305 14.90 -14.28 16.65
CA VAL A 305 15.56 -15.58 16.52
C VAL A 305 16.07 -15.88 15.11
N ASP A 306 15.52 -15.24 14.09
CA ASP A 306 15.86 -15.49 12.69
C ASP A 306 16.65 -14.31 12.08
N SER A 307 17.61 -14.61 11.21
CA SER A 307 18.30 -13.59 10.43
C SER A 307 17.48 -13.14 9.21
N TRP A 308 17.65 -11.90 8.76
CA TRP A 308 16.99 -11.37 7.55
C TRP A 308 17.22 -12.23 6.30
N PRO A 309 18.43 -12.77 6.02
CA PRO A 309 18.63 -13.69 4.91
C PRO A 309 17.80 -14.98 5.03
N GLU A 310 17.57 -15.51 6.23
CA GLU A 310 16.71 -16.69 6.46
C GLU A 310 15.25 -16.37 6.20
N ILE A 311 14.76 -15.24 6.73
CA ILE A 311 13.39 -14.75 6.50
C ILE A 311 13.14 -14.57 5.00
N ALA A 312 14.08 -13.95 4.27
CA ALA A 312 14.01 -13.76 2.83
C ALA A 312 14.00 -15.10 2.07
N ARG A 313 14.78 -16.09 2.49
CA ARG A 313 14.75 -17.45 1.92
C ARG A 313 13.42 -18.16 2.16
N ARG A 314 12.85 -18.04 3.37
CA ARG A 314 11.52 -18.62 3.68
C ARG A 314 10.44 -17.98 2.83
N ARG A 315 10.46 -16.68 2.62
CA ARG A 315 9.54 -15.97 1.75
C ARG A 315 9.48 -16.57 0.34
N ARG A 316 10.61 -16.98 -0.23
CA ARG A 316 10.66 -17.70 -1.52
C ARG A 316 9.99 -19.07 -1.45
N ARG A 317 10.23 -19.84 -0.39
CA ARG A 317 9.67 -21.19 -0.23
C ARG A 317 8.17 -21.18 -0.05
N PHE A 318 7.61 -20.13 0.54
CA PHE A 318 6.16 -19.99 0.71
C PHE A 318 5.41 -19.77 -0.60
N GLU A 319 6.11 -19.58 -1.71
CA GLU A 319 5.50 -19.35 -3.03
C GLU A 319 4.48 -18.20 -3.05
N PHE A 320 4.36 -17.42 -1.96
CA PHE A 320 3.38 -16.34 -1.85
C PHE A 320 3.56 -15.31 -2.98
N ALA A 321 4.81 -14.95 -3.26
CA ALA A 321 5.13 -14.03 -4.35
C ALA A 321 4.79 -14.62 -5.71
N SER A 322 5.09 -15.91 -5.93
CA SER A 322 4.81 -16.63 -7.17
C SER A 322 3.33 -16.95 -7.36
N LYS A 323 2.54 -17.05 -6.28
CA LYS A 323 1.08 -17.23 -6.40
C LYS A 323 0.41 -16.06 -7.13
N LYS A 324 0.99 -14.88 -7.12
CA LYS A 324 0.51 -13.78 -7.95
C LYS A 324 0.65 -14.08 -9.45
N SER A 325 1.74 -14.71 -9.85
CA SER A 325 2.01 -15.08 -11.25
C SER A 325 1.20 -16.29 -11.72
N ILE A 326 0.61 -17.09 -10.81
CA ILE A 326 -0.35 -18.12 -11.17
C ILE A 326 -1.63 -17.40 -11.61
N ALA A 327 -1.65 -17.07 -12.89
CA ALA A 327 -2.75 -16.31 -13.46
C ALA A 327 -3.87 -17.27 -13.93
N HIS A 328 -5.11 -16.87 -13.67
CA HIS A 328 -6.28 -17.50 -14.30
C HIS A 328 -6.07 -17.60 -15.82
N PRO A 329 -6.56 -18.67 -16.51
CA PRO A 329 -6.39 -18.83 -17.97
C PRO A 329 -6.77 -17.58 -18.76
N ASP A 330 -7.82 -16.85 -18.37
CA ASP A 330 -8.24 -15.61 -19.01
C ASP A 330 -7.18 -14.49 -18.93
N CYS A 331 -6.31 -14.52 -17.92
CA CYS A 331 -5.22 -13.55 -17.81
C CYS A 331 -4.11 -13.84 -18.82
N GLN A 332 -3.88 -15.09 -19.19
CA GLN A 332 -2.82 -15.49 -20.12
C GLN A 332 -3.08 -14.96 -21.54
N VAL A 333 -4.33 -14.78 -21.92
CA VAL A 333 -4.76 -14.24 -23.23
C VAL A 333 -5.21 -12.78 -23.15
N CYS A 334 -5.10 -12.15 -21.99
CA CYS A 334 -5.59 -10.77 -21.78
C CYS A 334 -4.62 -9.75 -22.37
N SER A 335 -5.13 -8.83 -23.18
CA SER A 335 -4.36 -7.73 -23.78
C SER A 335 -3.71 -6.80 -22.75
N TYR A 336 -4.16 -6.80 -21.50
CA TYR A 336 -3.65 -5.95 -20.42
C TYR A 336 -2.78 -6.70 -19.41
N GLN A 337 -2.44 -7.95 -19.67
CA GLN A 337 -1.71 -8.80 -18.73
C GLN A 337 -0.39 -8.15 -18.29
N GLN A 338 0.35 -7.55 -19.23
CA GLN A 338 1.63 -6.88 -18.96
C GLN A 338 1.52 -5.59 -18.13
N ILE A 339 0.33 -5.05 -17.94
CA ILE A 339 0.07 -3.90 -17.04
C ILE A 339 -0.50 -4.39 -15.72
N CYS A 340 -1.46 -5.35 -15.78
CA CYS A 340 -2.27 -5.77 -14.66
C CYS A 340 -1.59 -6.83 -13.77
N HIS A 341 -0.81 -7.73 -14.40
CA HIS A 341 -0.21 -8.91 -13.75
C HIS A 341 -1.19 -9.66 -12.83
N ALA A 342 -2.45 -9.79 -13.30
CA ALA A 342 -3.57 -10.46 -12.62
C ALA A 342 -3.97 -9.83 -11.26
N GLY A 343 -3.65 -8.57 -11.00
CA GLY A 343 -4.15 -7.81 -9.85
C GLY A 343 -3.56 -8.23 -8.50
N CYS A 344 -4.34 -8.15 -7.44
CA CYS A 344 -3.92 -8.41 -6.06
C CYS A 344 -4.34 -9.82 -5.59
N PRO A 345 -3.46 -10.64 -5.01
CA PRO A 345 -3.81 -11.93 -4.42
C PRO A 345 -4.94 -11.85 -3.38
N LYS A 346 -5.02 -10.77 -2.59
CA LYS A 346 -6.13 -10.54 -1.65
C LYS A 346 -7.48 -10.61 -2.36
N HIS A 347 -7.64 -9.88 -3.45
CA HIS A 347 -8.89 -9.79 -4.19
C HIS A 347 -9.31 -11.11 -4.89
N ARG A 348 -8.40 -12.08 -4.96
CA ARG A 348 -8.68 -13.44 -5.43
C ARG A 348 -9.05 -14.35 -4.27
N HIS A 349 -8.27 -14.27 -3.17
CA HIS A 349 -8.35 -15.16 -2.03
C HIS A 349 -9.57 -14.90 -1.13
N ASP A 350 -9.83 -13.63 -0.79
CA ASP A 350 -10.82 -13.26 0.23
C ASP A 350 -12.24 -13.76 -0.05
N ARG A 351 -12.58 -13.94 -1.33
CA ARG A 351 -13.92 -14.40 -1.72
C ARG A 351 -14.08 -15.92 -1.71
N ARG A 352 -13.04 -16.67 -2.08
CA ARG A 352 -13.14 -18.11 -2.32
C ARG A 352 -12.01 -18.94 -1.74
N GLY A 353 -11.02 -18.32 -1.13
CA GLY A 353 -9.82 -19.00 -0.65
C GLY A 353 -8.88 -19.49 -1.74
N ASP A 354 -9.07 -19.08 -3.01
CA ASP A 354 -8.29 -19.56 -4.15
C ASP A 354 -7.52 -18.44 -4.85
N PHE A 355 -6.19 -18.53 -4.81
CA PHE A 355 -5.30 -17.60 -5.50
C PHE A 355 -5.31 -17.76 -7.04
N ALA A 356 -5.84 -18.83 -7.58
CA ALA A 356 -5.97 -19.04 -9.02
C ALA A 356 -7.18 -18.32 -9.63
N ASP A 357 -8.09 -17.80 -8.82
CA ASP A 357 -9.24 -17.02 -9.27
C ASP A 357 -8.85 -15.70 -9.95
N LEU A 358 -9.78 -15.13 -10.70
CA LEU A 358 -9.65 -13.77 -11.20
C LEU A 358 -9.72 -12.77 -10.05
N ASP A 359 -8.90 -11.71 -10.15
CA ASP A 359 -9.05 -10.55 -9.26
C ASP A 359 -10.49 -10.04 -9.32
N TYR A 360 -11.08 -9.79 -8.15
CA TYR A 360 -12.45 -9.29 -8.02
C TYR A 360 -12.71 -8.02 -8.86
N PHE A 361 -11.70 -7.15 -8.98
CA PHE A 361 -11.78 -5.93 -9.76
C PHE A 361 -11.30 -6.08 -11.21
N CYS A 362 -11.09 -7.31 -11.72
CA CYS A 362 -10.66 -7.53 -13.10
C CYS A 362 -11.52 -6.79 -14.14
N PRO A 363 -12.88 -6.77 -14.06
CA PRO A 363 -13.71 -5.99 -14.99
C PRO A 363 -13.42 -4.47 -14.93
N ALA A 364 -13.20 -3.93 -13.73
CA ALA A 364 -12.85 -2.52 -13.54
C ALA A 364 -11.50 -2.19 -14.19
N TYR A 365 -10.49 -3.05 -13.99
CA TYR A 365 -9.17 -2.86 -14.59
C TYR A 365 -9.23 -2.91 -16.13
N LYS A 366 -9.97 -3.85 -16.70
CA LYS A 366 -10.16 -3.89 -18.17
C LYS A 366 -10.82 -2.60 -18.69
N GLN A 367 -11.83 -2.09 -18.00
CA GLN A 367 -12.53 -0.85 -18.38
C GLN A 367 -11.59 0.35 -18.34
N ILE A 368 -10.84 0.54 -17.25
CA ILE A 368 -9.98 1.72 -17.12
C ILE A 368 -8.75 1.62 -18.03
N PHE A 369 -8.15 0.46 -18.23
CA PHE A 369 -7.03 0.30 -19.16
C PHE A 369 -7.45 0.59 -20.61
N ALA A 370 -8.65 0.14 -21.02
CA ALA A 370 -9.20 0.48 -22.34
C ALA A 370 -9.32 1.99 -22.56
N LYS A 371 -9.66 2.74 -21.51
CA LYS A 371 -9.80 4.20 -21.53
C LYS A 371 -8.45 4.93 -21.42
N ALA A 372 -7.60 4.52 -20.49
CA ALA A 372 -6.45 5.31 -20.06
C ALA A 372 -5.16 5.03 -20.85
N VAL A 373 -4.95 3.80 -21.33
CA VAL A 373 -3.67 3.40 -21.94
C VAL A 373 -3.35 4.22 -23.18
N GLY A 374 -4.30 4.42 -24.10
CA GLY A 374 -4.07 5.19 -25.32
C GLY A 374 -3.63 6.64 -25.07
N PRO A 375 -4.39 7.43 -24.29
CA PRO A 375 -4.00 8.79 -23.92
C PRO A 375 -2.67 8.85 -23.15
N LEU A 376 -2.47 7.97 -22.16
CA LEU A 376 -1.25 7.92 -21.35
C LEU A 376 -0.03 7.53 -22.20
N SER A 377 -0.13 6.57 -23.11
CA SER A 377 0.98 6.22 -24.01
C SER A 377 1.48 7.44 -24.79
N LYS A 378 0.57 8.22 -25.39
CA LYS A 378 0.95 9.45 -26.12
C LYS A 378 1.61 10.49 -25.22
N GLU A 379 1.17 10.63 -23.98
CA GLU A 379 1.78 11.59 -23.03
C GLU A 379 3.16 11.09 -22.58
N VAL A 380 3.30 9.81 -22.27
CA VAL A 380 4.57 9.18 -21.89
C VAL A 380 5.58 9.27 -23.03
N GLU A 381 5.21 8.94 -24.26
CA GLU A 381 6.08 9.05 -25.44
C GLU A 381 6.65 10.46 -25.63
N LYS A 382 5.82 11.49 -25.40
CA LYS A 382 6.29 12.88 -25.45
C LYS A 382 7.30 13.21 -24.34
N LEU A 383 7.12 12.61 -23.17
CA LEU A 383 8.01 12.87 -22.00
C LEU A 383 9.33 12.15 -22.11
N ILE A 384 9.34 10.90 -22.60
CA ILE A 384 10.56 10.07 -22.65
C ILE A 384 11.27 10.11 -24.02
N GLY A 385 10.64 10.71 -25.04
CA GLY A 385 11.22 10.86 -26.40
C GLY A 385 11.37 9.54 -27.18
N ARG A 386 10.67 8.48 -26.79
CA ARG A 386 10.67 7.16 -27.45
C ARG A 386 9.28 6.52 -27.37
N PRO A 387 8.98 5.50 -28.20
CA PRO A 387 7.72 4.75 -28.11
C PRO A 387 7.49 4.16 -26.71
N ALA A 388 6.23 4.10 -26.30
CA ALA A 388 5.83 3.43 -25.05
C ALA A 388 6.20 1.94 -25.10
N SER A 389 6.59 1.40 -23.97
CA SER A 389 7.04 -0.01 -23.84
C SER A 389 5.93 -1.03 -24.05
N PHE A 390 4.68 -0.58 -23.95
CA PHE A 390 3.49 -1.41 -24.16
C PHE A 390 2.59 -0.76 -25.21
N VAL A 391 2.19 -1.54 -26.22
CA VAL A 391 1.24 -1.12 -27.25
C VAL A 391 0.07 -2.09 -27.21
N LEU A 392 -1.16 -1.55 -27.06
CA LEU A 392 -2.37 -2.37 -27.16
C LEU A 392 -2.39 -3.09 -28.51
N PRO A 393 -2.65 -4.41 -28.54
CA PRO A 393 -2.93 -5.09 -29.80
C PRO A 393 -4.06 -4.39 -30.52
N LYS A 394 -3.89 -4.12 -31.82
CA LYS A 394 -4.98 -3.57 -32.62
C LYS A 394 -6.15 -4.54 -32.55
N THR A 395 -7.29 -4.08 -32.08
CA THR A 395 -8.53 -4.88 -32.11
C THR A 395 -8.72 -5.40 -33.55
N PRO A 396 -8.89 -6.70 -33.77
CA PRO A 396 -9.22 -7.20 -35.09
C PRO A 396 -10.47 -6.44 -35.56
N GLN A 397 -10.37 -5.72 -36.67
CA GLN A 397 -11.55 -5.18 -37.31
C GLN A 397 -12.48 -6.37 -37.57
N ARG A 398 -13.68 -6.37 -36.96
CA ARG A 398 -14.69 -7.34 -37.31
C ARG A 398 -14.87 -7.25 -38.82
N GLY A 399 -14.43 -8.28 -39.51
CA GLY A 399 -14.58 -8.38 -40.96
C GLY A 399 -16.01 -8.08 -41.33
N ALA A 400 -16.19 -7.15 -42.25
CA ALA A 400 -17.46 -6.95 -42.91
C ALA A 400 -17.93 -8.33 -43.39
N SER A 401 -19.06 -8.76 -42.91
CA SER A 401 -19.75 -9.96 -43.43
C SER A 401 -19.91 -9.77 -44.93
N ALA A 402 -19.17 -10.55 -45.70
CA ALA A 402 -19.44 -10.70 -47.11
C ALA A 402 -20.85 -11.31 -47.25
N SER A 403 -21.78 -10.48 -47.70
CA SER A 403 -23.05 -10.92 -48.29
C SER A 403 -22.74 -11.69 -49.58
N GLN A 404 -23.02 -12.98 -49.58
CA GLN A 404 -23.49 -13.72 -50.75
C GLN A 404 -24.59 -14.67 -50.30
#